data_35040bb2ee37925bda7d28b34b8b9405
#
_entry.id   35040bb2ee37925bda7d28b34b8b9405
#
_cell.length_a   1.000
_cell.length_b   1.000
_cell.length_c   1.000
_cell.angle_alpha   90.00
_cell.angle_beta   90.00
_cell.angle_gamma   90.00
#
_symmetry.space_group_name_H-M   'P 1'
#
loop_
_entity.id
_entity.type
_entity.pdbx_description
1 polymer ?
#
loop_
_entity_poly.entity_id
_entity_poly.type
_entity_poly.pdbx_seq_one_letter_code
_entity_poly.pdbx_strand_id
1 'polypeptide(L)'
;LEEEAFLPSRFQPEPQTAAPEPERLFKDIWLGNCPEIVVRGESFWQDFHSSYVQTYLERDVRALAQVADLSRFHDFVRSVAMRTAQLVNYAAFARDAGISQPTAKSWLGVLEASGLVRLIYPYAGNRVREMIRTPKLYVCDTGLAAYLTRWTSSAALQFGAMAGAFFETWCVNEIVNSHLNLGARPSVFFYRDKHQREIDLLIEDNGTLHPVEIKKGARLDAHDVRCFRLLDRPGAPVGTGALVSQYPQVSALAESALAIPASRI
;
A
#
# COMPACT_ATOMS: atom_id res chain seq x y z
N LEU A 1 26.42 1.88 2.00
CA LEU A 1 25.32 2.79 1.70
C LEU A 1 24.55 2.96 3.00
N GLU A 2 24.48 4.17 3.55
CA GLU A 2 23.55 4.45 4.64
C GLU A 2 22.14 4.24 4.09
N GLU A 3 21.38 3.36 4.72
CA GLU A 3 19.98 3.15 4.36
C GLU A 3 19.23 4.43 4.74
N GLU A 4 18.67 5.11 3.77
CA GLU A 4 17.85 6.30 3.99
C GLU A 4 16.38 5.97 3.74
N ALA A 5 15.48 6.55 4.55
CA ALA A 5 14.04 6.43 4.32
C ALA A 5 13.65 7.09 3.00
N PHE A 6 12.65 6.52 2.33
CA PHE A 6 12.15 7.07 1.07
C PHE A 6 11.56 8.48 1.28
N LEU A 7 12.12 9.44 0.55
CA LEU A 7 11.57 10.79 0.42
C LEU A 7 11.84 11.32 -0.99
N PRO A 8 10.84 11.79 -1.75
CA PRO A 8 11.04 12.24 -3.12
C PRO A 8 12.15 13.28 -3.32
N SER A 9 12.35 14.17 -2.35
CA SER A 9 13.37 15.21 -2.39
C SER A 9 14.82 14.71 -2.31
N ARG A 10 15.04 13.44 -1.95
CA ARG A 10 16.36 12.80 -1.88
C ARG A 10 16.83 12.23 -3.22
N PHE A 11 15.93 12.14 -4.19
CA PHE A 11 16.24 11.63 -5.52
C PHE A 11 16.65 12.74 -6.46
N GLN A 12 17.56 12.42 -7.38
CA GLN A 12 17.96 13.28 -8.48
C GLN A 12 17.91 12.50 -9.79
N PRO A 13 17.63 13.15 -10.93
CA PRO A 13 17.72 12.51 -12.23
C PRO A 13 19.08 11.86 -12.44
N GLU A 14 19.08 10.60 -12.83
CA GLU A 14 20.28 9.80 -13.03
C GLU A 14 20.41 9.35 -14.48
N PRO A 15 21.64 9.14 -15.01
CA PRO A 15 21.83 8.45 -16.27
C PRO A 15 21.19 7.06 -16.23
N GLN A 16 20.74 6.59 -17.40
CA GLN A 16 20.05 5.31 -17.51
C GLN A 16 20.90 4.16 -16.96
N THR A 17 20.45 3.56 -15.87
CA THR A 17 20.95 2.28 -15.37
C THR A 17 19.98 1.17 -15.78
N ALA A 18 20.49 -0.07 -15.92
CA ALA A 18 19.63 -1.21 -16.26
C ALA A 18 18.52 -1.35 -15.22
N ALA A 19 17.27 -1.25 -15.66
CA ALA A 19 16.11 -1.44 -14.78
C ALA A 19 15.91 -2.91 -14.45
N PRO A 20 15.41 -3.24 -13.25
CA PRO A 20 14.89 -4.57 -12.99
C PRO A 20 13.75 -4.87 -13.95
N GLU A 21 13.71 -6.11 -14.45
CA GLU A 21 12.63 -6.57 -15.30
C GLU A 21 11.28 -6.49 -14.54
N PRO A 22 10.19 -6.05 -15.19
CA PRO A 22 8.86 -5.98 -14.58
C PRO A 22 8.40 -7.31 -13.95
N GLU A 23 8.83 -8.43 -14.53
CA GLU A 23 8.53 -9.77 -14.04
C GLU A 23 9.16 -10.03 -12.67
N ARG A 24 10.37 -9.53 -12.42
CA ARG A 24 11.03 -9.65 -11.13
C ARG A 24 10.27 -8.89 -10.05
N LEU A 25 9.86 -7.65 -10.33
CA LEU A 25 9.11 -6.84 -9.38
C LEU A 25 7.77 -7.51 -9.01
N PHE A 26 7.03 -8.05 -9.99
CA PHE A 26 5.78 -8.75 -9.70
C PHE A 26 6.01 -10.09 -8.99
N LYS A 27 7.18 -10.69 -9.15
CA LYS A 27 7.57 -11.84 -8.34
C LYS A 27 7.76 -11.44 -6.88
N ASP A 28 8.44 -10.34 -6.61
CA ASP A 28 8.66 -9.82 -5.25
C ASP A 28 7.31 -9.42 -4.61
N ILE A 29 6.43 -8.74 -5.34
CA ILE A 29 5.07 -8.41 -4.89
C ILE A 29 4.26 -9.66 -4.53
N TRP A 30 4.36 -10.72 -5.34
CA TRP A 30 3.62 -11.97 -5.13
C TRP A 30 4.21 -12.80 -3.97
N LEU A 31 5.53 -12.84 -3.82
CA LEU A 31 6.19 -13.51 -2.70
C LEU A 31 5.89 -12.84 -1.37
N GLY A 32 5.80 -11.51 -1.34
CA GLY A 32 5.66 -10.70 -0.14
C GLY A 32 6.99 -10.49 0.58
N ASN A 33 6.92 -9.86 1.75
CA ASN A 33 8.09 -9.40 2.49
C ASN A 33 8.42 -10.28 3.70
N CYS A 34 7.81 -11.47 3.81
CA CYS A 34 8.11 -12.36 4.92
C CYS A 34 9.55 -12.89 4.82
N PRO A 35 10.42 -12.65 5.83
CA PRO A 35 11.84 -13.02 5.78
C PRO A 35 12.05 -14.50 5.48
N GLU A 36 11.21 -15.38 5.99
CA GLU A 36 11.34 -16.82 5.78
C GLU A 36 11.08 -17.22 4.32
N ILE A 37 10.14 -16.55 3.63
CA ILE A 37 9.91 -16.76 2.21
C ILE A 37 11.07 -16.23 1.38
N VAL A 38 11.60 -15.05 1.75
CA VAL A 38 12.76 -14.46 1.07
C VAL A 38 13.97 -15.40 1.11
N VAL A 39 14.20 -16.05 2.26
CA VAL A 39 15.33 -16.98 2.45
C VAL A 39 15.10 -18.33 1.79
N ARG A 40 13.89 -18.92 1.90
CA ARG A 40 13.57 -20.28 1.42
C ARG A 40 13.09 -20.33 -0.04
N GLY A 41 12.63 -19.18 -0.55
CA GLY A 41 12.19 -19.05 -1.94
C GLY A 41 10.75 -19.49 -2.20
N GLU A 42 10.40 -19.42 -3.47
CA GLU A 42 9.05 -19.61 -4.01
C GLU A 42 8.41 -20.96 -3.67
N SER A 43 9.22 -22.04 -3.64
CA SER A 43 8.71 -23.40 -3.35
C SER A 43 8.10 -23.52 -1.96
N PHE A 44 8.49 -22.67 -1.03
CA PHE A 44 8.00 -22.65 0.34
C PHE A 44 6.78 -21.73 0.56
N TRP A 45 6.44 -20.91 -0.42
CA TRP A 45 5.42 -19.87 -0.30
C TRP A 45 4.04 -20.40 0.10
N GLN A 46 3.59 -21.48 -0.57
CA GLN A 46 2.28 -22.08 -0.32
C GLN A 46 2.18 -22.67 1.10
N ASP A 47 3.20 -23.43 1.51
CA ASP A 47 3.24 -24.10 2.81
C ASP A 47 3.34 -23.08 3.94
N PHE A 48 4.16 -22.04 3.73
CA PHE A 48 4.31 -20.95 4.70
C PHE A 48 2.98 -20.24 4.95
N HIS A 49 2.33 -19.73 3.91
CA HIS A 49 1.09 -18.97 4.09
C HIS A 49 -0.05 -19.85 4.60
N SER A 50 -0.12 -21.11 4.20
CA SER A 50 -1.08 -22.08 4.75
C SER A 50 -0.90 -22.23 6.27
N SER A 51 0.34 -22.49 6.71
CA SER A 51 0.68 -22.59 8.13
C SER A 51 0.43 -21.29 8.89
N TYR A 52 0.79 -20.15 8.29
CA TYR A 52 0.60 -18.83 8.89
C TYR A 52 -0.89 -18.52 9.13
N VAL A 53 -1.74 -18.81 8.15
CA VAL A 53 -3.20 -18.64 8.30
C VAL A 53 -3.73 -19.53 9.42
N GLN A 54 -3.36 -20.82 9.43
CA GLN A 54 -3.84 -21.76 10.44
C GLN A 54 -3.34 -21.45 11.85
N THR A 55 -2.09 -21.06 12.01
CA THR A 55 -1.49 -20.86 13.32
C THR A 55 -1.71 -19.47 13.86
N TYR A 56 -1.48 -18.43 13.07
CA TYR A 56 -1.55 -17.06 13.55
C TYR A 56 -2.96 -16.46 13.41
N LEU A 57 -3.55 -16.53 12.22
CA LEU A 57 -4.89 -15.92 12.00
C LEU A 57 -5.99 -16.69 12.75
N GLU A 58 -5.98 -18.02 12.67
CA GLU A 58 -7.05 -18.83 13.25
C GLU A 58 -6.93 -18.97 14.76
N ARG A 59 -5.73 -18.98 15.30
CA ARG A 59 -5.52 -19.14 16.74
C ARG A 59 -5.40 -17.81 17.46
N ASP A 60 -4.42 -17.00 17.07
CA ASP A 60 -4.02 -15.83 17.87
C ASP A 60 -4.89 -14.61 17.57
N VAL A 61 -5.08 -14.27 16.30
CA VAL A 61 -5.89 -13.09 15.91
C VAL A 61 -7.36 -13.33 16.18
N ARG A 62 -7.85 -14.54 15.92
CA ARG A 62 -9.22 -14.95 16.25
C ARG A 62 -9.51 -14.85 17.75
N ALA A 63 -8.59 -15.26 18.61
CA ALA A 63 -8.76 -15.16 20.06
C ALA A 63 -8.91 -13.69 20.50
N LEU A 64 -8.12 -12.78 19.94
CA LEU A 64 -8.21 -11.34 20.21
C LEU A 64 -9.53 -10.74 19.71
N ALA A 65 -10.02 -11.19 18.56
CA ALA A 65 -11.29 -10.73 17.99
C ALA A 65 -12.53 -11.39 18.61
N GLN A 66 -12.38 -12.33 19.54
CA GLN A 66 -13.46 -13.13 20.17
C GLN A 66 -14.38 -13.79 19.12
N VAL A 67 -13.80 -14.33 18.06
CA VAL A 67 -14.54 -14.91 16.94
C VAL A 67 -15.04 -16.30 17.30
N ALA A 68 -16.38 -16.47 17.32
CA ALA A 68 -17.01 -17.77 17.51
C ALA A 68 -17.08 -18.60 16.21
N ASP A 69 -17.29 -17.92 15.07
CA ASP A 69 -17.45 -18.56 13.75
C ASP A 69 -16.19 -18.32 12.88
N LEU A 70 -15.38 -19.36 12.74
CA LEU A 70 -14.14 -19.31 12.00
C LEU A 70 -14.36 -19.10 10.49
N SER A 71 -15.41 -19.67 9.92
CA SER A 71 -15.70 -19.51 8.49
C SER A 71 -15.96 -18.06 8.14
N ARG A 72 -16.79 -17.37 8.92
CA ARG A 72 -17.07 -15.95 8.74
C ARG A 72 -15.84 -15.08 8.92
N PHE A 73 -14.94 -15.47 9.83
CA PHE A 73 -13.68 -14.75 10.01
C PHE A 73 -12.76 -14.91 8.79
N HIS A 74 -12.67 -16.09 8.22
CA HIS A 74 -11.95 -16.32 6.96
C HIS A 74 -12.51 -15.48 5.80
N ASP A 75 -13.83 -15.49 5.63
CA ASP A 75 -14.49 -14.69 4.60
C ASP A 75 -14.25 -13.20 4.83
N PHE A 76 -14.23 -12.73 6.08
CA PHE A 76 -13.90 -11.36 6.42
C PHE A 76 -12.46 -11.01 6.06
N VAL A 77 -11.47 -11.80 6.47
CA VAL A 77 -10.05 -11.55 6.17
C VAL A 77 -9.80 -11.56 4.67
N ARG A 78 -10.42 -12.50 3.95
CA ARG A 78 -10.38 -12.56 2.49
C ARG A 78 -11.00 -11.32 1.86
N SER A 79 -12.17 -10.87 2.33
CA SER A 79 -12.84 -9.67 1.86
C SER A 79 -11.97 -8.42 2.07
N VAL A 80 -11.24 -8.36 3.20
CA VAL A 80 -10.26 -7.31 3.48
C VAL A 80 -9.10 -7.36 2.48
N ALA A 81 -8.52 -8.53 2.24
CA ALA A 81 -7.42 -8.70 1.29
C ALA A 81 -7.81 -8.32 -0.15
N MET A 82 -9.02 -8.67 -0.57
CA MET A 82 -9.57 -8.31 -1.89
C MET A 82 -9.76 -6.80 -2.09
N ARG A 83 -9.71 -6.00 -1.03
CA ARG A 83 -9.92 -4.54 -1.06
C ARG A 83 -8.68 -3.75 -0.61
N THR A 84 -7.51 -4.35 -0.69
CA THR A 84 -6.26 -3.61 -0.51
C THR A 84 -6.18 -2.43 -1.49
N ALA A 85 -5.58 -1.33 -1.08
CA ALA A 85 -5.53 -0.05 -1.79
C ALA A 85 -6.91 0.61 -2.05
N GLN A 86 -7.95 0.25 -1.29
CA GLN A 86 -9.28 0.84 -1.41
C GLN A 86 -9.72 1.52 -0.11
N LEU A 87 -10.70 2.41 -0.24
CA LEU A 87 -11.36 2.99 0.93
C LEU A 87 -12.07 1.90 1.74
N VAL A 88 -11.93 1.97 3.06
CA VAL A 88 -12.63 1.06 3.98
C VAL A 88 -14.14 1.13 3.76
N ASN A 89 -14.75 -0.04 3.55
CA ASN A 89 -16.20 -0.16 3.40
C ASN A 89 -16.73 -1.26 4.32
N TYR A 90 -17.11 -0.88 5.55
CA TYR A 90 -17.62 -1.81 6.54
C TYR A 90 -18.90 -2.54 6.10
N ALA A 91 -19.75 -1.91 5.29
CA ALA A 91 -20.96 -2.55 4.77
C ALA A 91 -20.62 -3.67 3.79
N ALA A 92 -19.59 -3.47 2.94
CA ALA A 92 -19.12 -4.51 2.05
C ALA A 92 -18.49 -5.68 2.80
N PHE A 93 -17.61 -5.41 3.78
CA PHE A 93 -17.02 -6.44 4.63
C PHE A 93 -18.09 -7.26 5.39
N ALA A 94 -19.07 -6.55 5.96
CA ALA A 94 -20.16 -7.18 6.70
C ALA A 94 -21.00 -8.12 5.83
N ARG A 95 -21.34 -7.66 4.63
CA ARG A 95 -22.11 -8.44 3.64
C ARG A 95 -21.34 -9.69 3.20
N ASP A 96 -20.06 -9.54 2.85
CA ASP A 96 -19.25 -10.63 2.31
C ASP A 96 -18.99 -11.73 3.36
N ALA A 97 -18.86 -11.36 4.63
CA ALA A 97 -18.61 -12.28 5.74
C ALA A 97 -19.89 -12.72 6.50
N GLY A 98 -21.05 -12.20 6.13
CA GLY A 98 -22.31 -12.51 6.83
C GLY A 98 -22.33 -12.07 8.29
N ILE A 99 -21.73 -10.92 8.61
CA ILE A 99 -21.62 -10.35 9.95
C ILE A 99 -22.24 -8.94 10.03
N SER A 100 -22.32 -8.37 11.23
CA SER A 100 -22.76 -6.98 11.38
C SER A 100 -21.64 -5.98 11.05
N GLN A 101 -22.01 -4.74 10.67
CA GLN A 101 -21.00 -3.68 10.43
C GLN A 101 -20.20 -3.33 11.70
N PRO A 102 -20.79 -3.26 12.90
CA PRO A 102 -20.01 -3.10 14.13
C PRO A 102 -18.99 -4.23 14.33
N THR A 103 -19.36 -5.48 14.03
CA THR A 103 -18.44 -6.62 14.09
C THR A 103 -17.31 -6.47 13.07
N ALA A 104 -17.63 -6.11 11.83
CA ALA A 104 -16.62 -5.86 10.80
C ALA A 104 -15.64 -4.74 11.20
N LYS A 105 -16.13 -3.67 11.83
CA LYS A 105 -15.29 -2.58 12.35
C LYS A 105 -14.38 -3.07 13.48
N SER A 106 -14.92 -3.85 14.43
CA SER A 106 -14.14 -4.43 15.53
C SER A 106 -13.05 -5.36 15.01
N TRP A 107 -13.38 -6.25 14.10
CA TRP A 107 -12.42 -7.19 13.51
C TRP A 107 -11.34 -6.50 12.69
N LEU A 108 -11.68 -5.45 11.92
CA LEU A 108 -10.68 -4.67 11.21
C LEU A 108 -9.71 -3.99 12.18
N GLY A 109 -10.19 -3.46 13.31
CA GLY A 109 -9.35 -2.89 14.35
C GLY A 109 -8.38 -3.90 14.96
N VAL A 110 -8.79 -5.18 15.09
CA VAL A 110 -7.88 -6.24 15.52
C VAL A 110 -6.82 -6.54 14.46
N LEU A 111 -7.19 -6.62 13.17
CA LEU A 111 -6.21 -6.83 12.10
C LEU A 111 -5.20 -5.67 12.03
N GLU A 112 -5.64 -4.43 12.25
CA GLU A 112 -4.76 -3.26 12.31
C GLU A 112 -3.81 -3.34 13.52
N ALA A 113 -4.34 -3.61 14.72
CA ALA A 113 -3.54 -3.74 15.94
C ALA A 113 -2.54 -4.90 15.88
N SER A 114 -2.84 -5.95 15.10
CA SER A 114 -1.97 -7.11 14.87
C SER A 114 -0.95 -6.89 13.74
N GLY A 115 -0.95 -5.72 13.09
CA GLY A 115 -0.03 -5.40 12.01
C GLY A 115 -0.30 -6.13 10.69
N LEU A 116 -1.48 -6.75 10.54
CA LEU A 116 -1.88 -7.42 9.29
C LEU A 116 -2.36 -6.46 8.23
N VAL A 117 -2.94 -5.34 8.67
CA VAL A 117 -3.38 -4.26 7.80
C VAL A 117 -2.90 -2.91 8.33
N ARG A 118 -2.76 -1.96 7.43
CA ARG A 118 -2.46 -0.57 7.69
C ARG A 118 -3.61 0.29 7.19
N LEU A 119 -4.06 1.23 8.01
CA LEU A 119 -5.03 2.24 7.61
C LEU A 119 -4.31 3.57 7.41
N ILE A 120 -4.35 4.08 6.19
CA ILE A 120 -3.84 5.42 5.88
C ILE A 120 -5.03 6.37 5.84
N TYR A 121 -4.95 7.42 6.65
CA TYR A 121 -6.01 8.40 6.79
C TYR A 121 -5.87 9.54 5.78
N PRO A 122 -6.96 10.18 5.39
CA PRO A 122 -6.90 11.32 4.49
C PRO A 122 -6.26 12.53 5.18
N TYR A 123 -5.45 13.27 4.45
CA TYR A 123 -4.89 14.54 4.92
C TYR A 123 -6.00 15.58 5.08
N ALA A 124 -6.23 16.02 6.29
CA ALA A 124 -7.34 16.92 6.59
C ALA A 124 -7.00 18.40 6.36
N GLY A 125 -5.74 18.82 6.53
CA GLY A 125 -5.30 20.21 6.41
C GLY A 125 -6.29 21.20 7.04
N ASN A 126 -6.38 22.41 6.50
CA ASN A 126 -7.36 23.41 6.92
C ASN A 126 -8.78 23.21 6.32
N ARG A 127 -9.03 22.12 5.57
CA ARG A 127 -10.28 21.86 4.83
C ARG A 127 -11.04 20.65 5.30
N VAL A 128 -11.13 20.43 6.59
CA VAL A 128 -11.82 19.29 7.23
C VAL A 128 -13.24 19.03 6.66
N ARG A 129 -13.93 20.05 6.17
CA ARG A 129 -15.30 19.92 5.63
C ARG A 129 -15.38 19.39 4.19
N GLU A 130 -14.30 19.48 3.41
CA GLU A 130 -14.28 19.09 2.00
C GLU A 130 -13.67 17.70 1.76
N MET A 131 -13.01 17.14 2.78
CA MET A 131 -12.30 15.89 2.71
C MET A 131 -13.17 14.70 3.09
N ILE A 132 -12.97 13.59 2.44
CA ILE A 132 -13.49 12.30 2.94
C ILE A 132 -12.76 11.94 4.23
N ARG A 133 -13.43 11.21 5.11
CA ARG A 133 -12.85 10.82 6.42
C ARG A 133 -12.51 9.33 6.47
N THR A 134 -12.91 8.59 5.47
CA THR A 134 -12.72 7.15 5.40
C THR A 134 -11.28 6.84 5.03
N PRO A 135 -10.56 6.02 5.79
CA PRO A 135 -9.18 5.65 5.46
C PRO A 135 -9.11 4.72 4.25
N LYS A 136 -7.96 4.68 3.60
CA LYS A 136 -7.55 3.61 2.69
C LYS A 136 -6.95 2.45 3.48
N LEU A 137 -7.24 1.24 3.04
CA LEU A 137 -6.77 -0.01 3.61
C LEU A 137 -5.62 -0.58 2.78
N TYR A 138 -4.54 -0.99 3.44
CA TYR A 138 -3.43 -1.72 2.83
C TYR A 138 -3.11 -2.97 3.65
N VAL A 139 -3.03 -4.14 3.00
CA VAL A 139 -2.53 -5.35 3.66
C VAL A 139 -1.01 -5.22 3.79
N CYS A 140 -0.44 -5.45 4.97
CA CYS A 140 0.97 -5.20 5.24
C CYS A 140 1.92 -6.16 4.53
N ASP A 141 1.46 -7.37 4.17
CA ASP A 141 2.23 -8.33 3.37
C ASP A 141 1.46 -8.70 2.10
N THR A 142 2.05 -8.38 0.94
CA THR A 142 1.41 -8.65 -0.36
C THR A 142 1.38 -10.13 -0.71
N GLY A 143 2.32 -10.94 -0.20
CA GLY A 143 2.31 -12.39 -0.36
C GLY A 143 1.14 -13.04 0.37
N LEU A 144 0.88 -12.61 1.61
CA LEU A 144 -0.31 -13.04 2.35
C LEU A 144 -1.59 -12.61 1.62
N ALA A 145 -1.65 -11.37 1.12
CA ALA A 145 -2.78 -10.91 0.33
C ALA A 145 -3.00 -11.76 -0.93
N ALA A 146 -1.91 -12.12 -1.66
CA ALA A 146 -1.96 -12.98 -2.84
C ALA A 146 -2.47 -14.38 -2.50
N TYR A 147 -2.01 -14.96 -1.39
CA TYR A 147 -2.47 -16.25 -0.90
C TYR A 147 -3.97 -16.24 -0.57
N LEU A 148 -4.43 -15.26 0.22
CA LEU A 148 -5.83 -15.11 0.62
C LEU A 148 -6.76 -14.86 -0.57
N THR A 149 -6.31 -14.17 -1.59
CA THR A 149 -7.07 -13.86 -2.82
C THR A 149 -6.86 -14.86 -3.95
N ARG A 150 -6.08 -15.94 -3.69
CA ARG A 150 -5.84 -17.08 -4.58
C ARG A 150 -5.12 -16.72 -5.89
N TRP A 151 -4.20 -15.79 -5.85
CA TRP A 151 -3.25 -15.57 -6.94
C TRP A 151 -2.13 -16.61 -6.85
N THR A 152 -2.19 -17.63 -7.71
CA THR A 152 -1.34 -18.83 -7.63
C THR A 152 0.04 -18.65 -8.23
N SER A 153 0.30 -17.53 -8.90
CA SER A 153 1.61 -17.19 -9.44
C SER A 153 1.76 -15.67 -9.63
N SER A 154 3.00 -15.22 -9.70
CA SER A 154 3.33 -13.82 -9.99
C SER A 154 2.79 -13.37 -11.35
N ALA A 155 2.85 -14.22 -12.37
CA ALA A 155 2.31 -13.93 -13.70
C ALA A 155 0.78 -13.76 -13.67
N ALA A 156 0.05 -14.63 -12.97
CA ALA A 156 -1.39 -14.51 -12.81
C ALA A 156 -1.76 -13.19 -12.12
N LEU A 157 -1.00 -12.78 -11.09
CA LEU A 157 -1.19 -11.50 -10.41
C LEU A 157 -0.87 -10.31 -11.32
N GLN A 158 0.26 -10.33 -12.04
CA GLN A 158 0.74 -9.23 -12.89
C GLN A 158 -0.27 -8.83 -13.96
N PHE A 159 -0.95 -9.82 -14.55
CA PHE A 159 -1.96 -9.61 -15.61
C PHE A 159 -3.40 -9.66 -15.09
N GLY A 160 -3.58 -9.87 -13.79
CA GLY A 160 -4.88 -9.96 -13.15
C GLY A 160 -5.52 -8.59 -12.86
N ALA A 161 -6.82 -8.60 -12.56
CA ALA A 161 -7.60 -7.40 -12.28
C ALA A 161 -7.10 -6.62 -11.06
N MET A 162 -6.41 -7.29 -10.11
CA MET A 162 -5.89 -6.66 -8.90
C MET A 162 -4.43 -6.17 -9.02
N ALA A 163 -3.80 -6.32 -10.19
CA ALA A 163 -2.38 -5.98 -10.36
C ALA A 163 -2.03 -4.53 -9.95
N GLY A 164 -2.90 -3.56 -10.27
CA GLY A 164 -2.72 -2.16 -9.85
C GLY A 164 -2.80 -1.98 -8.34
N ALA A 165 -3.80 -2.58 -7.70
CA ALA A 165 -3.97 -2.50 -6.25
C ALA A 165 -2.83 -3.17 -5.47
N PHE A 166 -2.31 -4.29 -5.96
CA PHE A 166 -1.14 -4.95 -5.38
C PHE A 166 0.13 -4.13 -5.56
N PHE A 167 0.33 -3.56 -6.73
CA PHE A 167 1.46 -2.67 -7.00
C PHE A 167 1.42 -1.45 -6.07
N GLU A 168 0.27 -0.78 -5.94
CA GLU A 168 0.10 0.34 -5.03
C GLU A 168 0.35 -0.08 -3.56
N THR A 169 -0.23 -1.22 -3.14
CA THR A 169 -0.05 -1.74 -1.78
C THR A 169 1.42 -2.01 -1.48
N TRP A 170 2.14 -2.62 -2.40
CA TRP A 170 3.56 -2.91 -2.25
C TRP A 170 4.36 -1.62 -2.14
N CYS A 171 4.19 -0.66 -3.06
CA CYS A 171 4.89 0.62 -3.01
C CYS A 171 4.63 1.38 -1.70
N VAL A 172 3.37 1.44 -1.24
CA VAL A 172 3.02 2.10 0.03
C VAL A 172 3.68 1.40 1.21
N ASN A 173 3.71 0.06 1.22
CA ASN A 173 4.37 -0.70 2.28
C ASN A 173 5.87 -0.47 2.28
N GLU A 174 6.56 -0.53 1.12
CA GLU A 174 7.99 -0.28 1.03
C GLU A 174 8.35 1.13 1.50
N ILE A 175 7.61 2.16 1.06
CA ILE A 175 7.80 3.54 1.52
C ILE A 175 7.67 3.64 3.04
N VAL A 176 6.61 3.09 3.62
CA VAL A 176 6.42 3.16 5.07
C VAL A 176 7.45 2.33 5.82
N ASN A 177 7.79 1.14 5.32
CA ASN A 177 8.77 0.26 5.94
C ASN A 177 10.19 0.85 5.89
N SER A 178 10.56 1.59 4.84
CA SER A 178 11.86 2.28 4.78
C SER A 178 12.05 3.25 5.95
N HIS A 179 10.98 3.94 6.40
CA HIS A 179 11.03 4.77 7.60
C HIS A 179 11.05 3.94 8.90
N LEU A 180 10.21 2.91 8.98
CA LEU A 180 10.11 2.07 10.18
C LEU A 180 11.43 1.32 10.47
N ASN A 181 12.12 0.84 9.44
CA ASN A 181 13.41 0.17 9.55
C ASN A 181 14.50 1.09 10.16
N LEU A 182 14.35 2.40 9.99
CA LEU A 182 15.21 3.41 10.62
C LEU A 182 14.71 3.86 12.01
N GLY A 183 13.69 3.18 12.55
CA GLY A 183 13.11 3.51 13.86
C GLY A 183 12.20 4.75 13.86
N ALA A 184 11.89 5.30 12.69
CA ALA A 184 11.01 6.46 12.54
C ALA A 184 9.58 6.03 12.16
N ARG A 185 8.56 6.68 12.72
CA ARG A 185 7.19 6.53 12.26
C ARG A 185 6.88 7.67 11.28
N PRO A 186 6.69 7.38 9.98
CA PRO A 186 6.40 8.42 9.02
C PRO A 186 4.99 9.00 9.23
N SER A 187 4.86 10.31 9.06
CA SER A 187 3.57 10.97 8.94
C SER A 187 3.08 10.81 7.51
N VAL A 188 2.24 9.81 7.27
CA VAL A 188 1.71 9.50 5.94
C VAL A 188 0.20 9.61 5.89
N PHE A 189 -0.28 10.15 4.78
CA PHE A 189 -1.68 10.40 4.50
C PHE A 189 -1.96 10.07 3.03
N PHE A 190 -3.21 10.10 2.62
CA PHE A 190 -3.58 10.26 1.21
C PHE A 190 -4.46 11.52 1.06
N TYR A 191 -4.63 11.99 -0.16
CA TYR A 191 -5.56 13.09 -0.44
C TYR A 191 -6.72 12.57 -1.28
N ARG A 192 -7.95 12.91 -0.91
CA ARG A 192 -9.11 12.70 -1.77
C ARG A 192 -10.19 13.71 -1.43
N ASP A 193 -10.66 14.42 -2.45
CA ASP A 193 -11.75 15.38 -2.28
C ASP A 193 -13.12 14.84 -2.73
N LYS A 194 -14.16 15.65 -2.52
CA LYS A 194 -15.53 15.33 -2.94
C LYS A 194 -15.70 15.14 -4.45
N HIS A 195 -14.77 15.61 -5.26
CA HIS A 195 -14.75 15.43 -6.71
C HIS A 195 -13.95 14.19 -7.13
N GLN A 196 -13.59 13.34 -6.18
CA GLN A 196 -12.81 12.12 -6.37
C GLN A 196 -11.40 12.35 -6.96
N ARG A 197 -10.88 13.57 -6.85
CA ARG A 197 -9.47 13.83 -7.18
C ARG A 197 -8.62 13.33 -6.03
N GLU A 198 -7.64 12.52 -6.37
CA GLU A 198 -6.86 11.74 -5.41
C GLU A 198 -5.36 11.94 -5.62
N ILE A 199 -4.61 11.82 -4.55
CA ILE A 199 -3.16 11.62 -4.52
C ILE A 199 -2.96 10.41 -3.63
N ASP A 200 -2.29 9.38 -4.13
CA ASP A 200 -2.21 8.07 -3.50
C ASP A 200 -1.54 8.11 -2.12
N LEU A 201 -0.45 8.87 -1.99
CA LEU A 201 0.25 9.05 -0.72
C LEU A 201 0.76 10.49 -0.58
N LEU A 202 0.72 11.00 0.64
CA LEU A 202 1.39 12.23 1.07
C LEU A 202 2.33 11.87 2.21
N ILE A 203 3.60 12.22 2.08
CA ILE A 203 4.59 12.08 3.15
C ILE A 203 4.80 13.48 3.73
N GLU A 204 4.55 13.66 5.02
CA GLU A 204 4.86 14.89 5.73
C GLU A 204 6.23 14.76 6.39
N ASP A 205 7.16 15.58 5.97
CA ASP A 205 8.49 15.68 6.55
C ASP A 205 8.76 17.14 6.97
N ASN A 206 9.00 17.35 8.25
CA ASN A 206 9.28 18.67 8.83
C ASN A 206 8.26 19.77 8.41
N GLY A 207 6.98 19.40 8.34
CA GLY A 207 5.88 20.29 7.96
C GLY A 207 5.74 20.53 6.46
N THR A 208 6.57 19.87 5.62
CA THR A 208 6.49 19.92 4.16
C THR A 208 5.80 18.66 3.65
N LEU A 209 4.87 18.81 2.71
CA LEU A 209 4.15 17.68 2.09
C LEU A 209 4.83 17.26 0.81
N HIS A 210 5.16 15.98 0.71
CA HIS A 210 5.72 15.35 -0.47
C HIS A 210 4.67 14.42 -1.09
N PRO A 211 4.00 14.83 -2.19
CA PRO A 211 2.98 14.00 -2.82
C PRO A 211 3.60 12.87 -3.64
N VAL A 212 2.98 11.70 -3.57
CA VAL A 212 3.38 10.51 -4.33
C VAL A 212 2.16 9.95 -5.04
N GLU A 213 2.27 9.81 -6.35
CA GLU A 213 1.33 9.08 -7.19
C GLU A 213 1.94 7.75 -7.58
N ILE A 214 1.15 6.68 -7.65
CA ILE A 214 1.64 5.32 -7.90
C ILE A 214 0.94 4.75 -9.13
N LYS A 215 1.70 4.38 -10.16
CA LYS A 215 1.17 3.82 -11.40
C LYS A 215 1.90 2.54 -11.79
N LYS A 216 1.16 1.45 -11.97
CA LYS A 216 1.73 0.16 -12.40
C LYS A 216 2.45 0.23 -13.76
N GLY A 217 2.09 1.15 -14.63
CA GLY A 217 2.67 1.26 -15.97
C GLY A 217 4.11 1.76 -15.97
N ALA A 218 4.81 1.53 -17.09
CA ALA A 218 6.15 2.09 -17.34
C ALA A 218 6.12 3.37 -18.18
N ARG A 219 4.94 3.81 -18.63
CA ARG A 219 4.80 5.05 -19.40
C ARG A 219 4.71 6.23 -18.44
N LEU A 220 5.54 7.25 -18.68
CA LEU A 220 5.46 8.51 -17.94
C LEU A 220 4.46 9.46 -18.63
N ASP A 221 3.57 10.05 -17.82
CA ASP A 221 2.69 11.13 -18.25
C ASP A 221 2.64 12.19 -17.14
N ALA A 222 3.06 13.43 -17.45
CA ALA A 222 2.99 14.55 -16.51
C ALA A 222 1.55 14.84 -16.04
N HIS A 223 0.55 14.39 -16.80
CA HIS A 223 -0.84 14.49 -16.41
C HIS A 223 -1.17 13.65 -15.16
N ASP A 224 -0.44 12.57 -14.90
CA ASP A 224 -0.66 11.72 -13.71
C ASP A 224 -0.42 12.48 -12.41
N VAL A 225 0.52 13.44 -12.40
CA VAL A 225 0.86 14.25 -11.22
C VAL A 225 0.08 15.59 -11.14
N ARG A 226 -0.87 15.83 -12.03
CA ARG A 226 -1.65 17.09 -12.04
C ARG A 226 -2.37 17.40 -10.73
N CYS A 227 -2.74 16.36 -9.98
CA CYS A 227 -3.43 16.49 -8.70
C CYS A 227 -2.54 17.09 -7.61
N PHE A 228 -1.21 17.12 -7.77
CA PHE A 228 -0.30 17.74 -6.81
C PHE A 228 -0.57 19.23 -6.63
N ARG A 229 -1.02 19.93 -7.69
CA ARG A 229 -1.46 21.33 -7.62
C ARG A 229 -2.64 21.59 -6.69
N LEU A 230 -3.35 20.56 -6.25
CA LEU A 230 -4.43 20.71 -5.26
C LEU A 230 -3.88 21.06 -3.88
N LEU A 231 -2.60 20.78 -3.64
CA LEU A 231 -1.90 21.10 -2.40
C LEU A 231 -1.33 22.53 -2.37
N ASP A 232 -1.24 23.23 -3.53
CA ASP A 232 -0.70 24.62 -3.66
C ASP A 232 -1.57 25.69 -2.98
N ARG A 233 -2.26 25.34 -1.91
CA ARG A 233 -3.18 26.21 -1.21
C ARG A 233 -2.67 26.50 0.19
N PRO A 234 -3.05 27.65 0.81
CA PRO A 234 -2.51 28.03 2.11
C PRO A 234 -2.65 26.91 3.16
N GLY A 235 -1.57 26.46 3.73
CA GLY A 235 -1.59 25.45 4.80
C GLY A 235 -0.23 24.87 5.10
N ALA A 236 0.28 24.03 4.25
CA ALA A 236 1.62 23.45 4.38
C ALA A 236 2.42 23.67 3.09
N PRO A 237 3.74 23.90 3.16
CA PRO A 237 4.57 23.93 1.98
C PRO A 237 4.55 22.57 1.28
N VAL A 238 4.60 22.60 -0.06
CA VAL A 238 4.67 21.42 -0.90
C VAL A 238 6.10 21.30 -1.43
N GLY A 239 6.73 20.17 -1.15
CA GLY A 239 8.05 19.84 -1.62
C GLY A 239 8.02 19.05 -2.92
N THR A 240 9.16 18.44 -3.27
CA THR A 240 9.26 17.56 -4.44
C THR A 240 8.29 16.40 -4.33
N GLY A 241 7.49 16.18 -5.37
CA GLY A 241 6.61 15.03 -5.50
C GLY A 241 7.24 13.91 -6.32
N ALA A 242 6.59 12.74 -6.34
CA ALA A 242 7.02 11.59 -7.13
C ALA A 242 5.87 10.92 -7.87
N LEU A 243 6.13 10.47 -9.10
CA LEU A 243 5.41 9.40 -9.77
C LEU A 243 6.22 8.11 -9.61
N VAL A 244 5.77 7.22 -8.74
CA VAL A 244 6.37 5.89 -8.59
C VAL A 244 5.78 4.94 -9.62
N SER A 245 6.62 4.30 -10.42
CA SER A 245 6.16 3.47 -11.52
C SER A 245 7.19 2.40 -11.90
N GLN A 246 6.89 1.60 -12.93
CA GLN A 246 7.85 0.66 -13.53
C GLN A 246 8.75 1.34 -14.57
N TYR A 247 8.74 2.67 -14.66
CA TYR A 247 9.72 3.38 -15.50
C TYR A 247 11.13 3.18 -14.94
N PRO A 248 12.14 2.91 -15.81
CA PRO A 248 13.40 2.32 -15.37
C PRO A 248 14.38 3.26 -14.66
N GLN A 249 14.18 4.56 -14.71
CA GLN A 249 15.17 5.54 -14.21
C GLN A 249 14.52 6.71 -13.48
N VAL A 250 15.27 7.34 -12.60
CA VAL A 250 14.85 8.61 -11.98
C VAL A 250 14.97 9.72 -13.03
N SER A 251 13.86 10.39 -13.31
CA SER A 251 13.77 11.44 -14.35
C SER A 251 12.93 12.60 -13.85
N ALA A 252 13.23 13.81 -14.33
CA ALA A 252 12.33 14.93 -14.15
C ALA A 252 11.04 14.69 -14.94
N LEU A 253 9.89 14.80 -14.25
CA LEU A 253 8.57 14.61 -14.85
C LEU A 253 7.81 15.94 -15.00
N ALA A 254 7.95 16.81 -14.00
CA ALA A 254 7.38 18.15 -13.96
C ALA A 254 8.29 19.05 -13.11
N GLU A 255 7.99 20.36 -13.04
CA GLU A 255 8.81 21.34 -12.31
C GLU A 255 9.09 20.94 -10.84
N SER A 256 8.12 20.31 -10.18
CA SER A 256 8.22 19.88 -8.78
C SER A 256 7.98 18.38 -8.60
N ALA A 257 8.11 17.55 -9.64
CA ALA A 257 7.87 16.12 -9.56
C ALA A 257 8.89 15.30 -10.34
N LEU A 258 9.31 14.19 -9.75
CA LEU A 258 10.20 13.20 -10.33
C LEU A 258 9.43 11.93 -10.69
N ALA A 259 9.84 11.25 -11.75
CA ALA A 259 9.52 9.84 -11.94
C ALA A 259 10.58 9.03 -11.18
N ILE A 260 10.14 8.14 -10.31
CA ILE A 260 11.01 7.27 -9.49
C ILE A 260 10.64 5.81 -9.78
N PRO A 261 11.62 4.95 -10.15
CA PRO A 261 11.36 3.53 -10.31
C PRO A 261 10.88 2.90 -9.00
N ALA A 262 9.88 2.03 -9.06
CA ALA A 262 9.43 1.26 -7.90
C ALA A 262 10.54 0.42 -7.26
N SER A 263 11.54 0.00 -8.04
CA SER A 263 12.71 -0.73 -7.55
C SER A 263 13.71 0.10 -6.74
N ARG A 264 13.46 1.39 -6.57
CA ARG A 264 14.32 2.32 -5.82
C ARG A 264 13.69 2.79 -4.51
N ILE A 265 12.56 2.20 -4.15
CA ILE A 265 11.86 2.47 -2.89
C ILE A 265 12.51 1.68 -1.75
#